data_7ff197821aacc7f7b8c58acdf61ca7b2
#
_entry.id   7ff197821aacc7f7b8c58acdf61ca7b2
#
_cell.length_a   1.000
_cell.length_b   1.000
_cell.length_c   1.000
_cell.angle_alpha   90.00
_cell.angle_beta   90.00
_cell.angle_gamma   90.00
#
_symmetry.space_group_name_H-M   'P 1'
#
loop_
_entity.id
_entity.type
_entity.pdbx_description
1 polymer ?
#
loop_
_entity_poly.entity_id
_entity_poly.type
_entity_poly.pdbx_seq_one_letter_code
_entity_poly.pdbx_strand_id
1 'polypeptide(L)'
;MPGTLDGIRIVDLTTVILGPWASQTLGDMGADVIKIETPQGDVTRNMGPRKNPGMGAVFLSTNRNKRSIVLDLRTREGKDALLKIVDTADVFMHNMRPKVAKKLELSFERFTENNPKLIYCAAYGFRADGPRANDPAYDDIIQAASGIASLQQVVSDQPRFVPTIVADKTTSYNLLAAILAALVCRERNGEGQSIEVPMFESLVDNVMIEHLYGAAFEPREGQMGYARLLNTGRRPYATKDGFLAVLPYSDENWRRMFEIAGQPGLKDDPRFYNQSARVDNAQEVYDCLLYTSPS
;
A
#
# COMPACT_ATOMS: atom_id res chain seq x y z
N MET A 1 22.87 15.51 11.77
CA MET A 1 21.82 16.51 11.49
C MET A 1 20.53 15.97 12.09
N PRO A 2 19.66 16.77 12.72
CA PRO A 2 18.35 16.31 13.15
C PRO A 2 17.57 15.77 11.95
N GLY A 3 16.69 14.79 12.17
CA GLY A 3 15.81 14.28 11.13
C GLY A 3 14.75 15.29 10.72
N THR A 4 14.09 15.07 9.58
CA THR A 4 13.02 15.98 9.09
C THR A 4 11.81 16.06 10.00
N LEU A 5 11.60 15.05 10.87
CA LEU A 5 10.54 14.97 11.87
C LEU A 5 11.08 15.06 13.31
N ASP A 6 12.28 15.61 13.51
CA ASP A 6 12.82 15.82 14.85
C ASP A 6 11.87 16.73 15.67
N GLY A 7 11.58 16.32 16.91
CA GLY A 7 10.59 16.97 17.77
C GLY A 7 9.14 16.48 17.60
N ILE A 8 8.83 15.68 16.58
CA ILE A 8 7.49 15.09 16.42
C ILE A 8 7.40 13.77 17.20
N ARG A 9 6.39 13.65 18.06
CA ARG A 9 6.11 12.43 18.82
C ARG A 9 4.89 11.68 18.28
N ILE A 10 5.05 10.37 18.06
CA ILE A 10 4.02 9.50 17.51
C ILE A 10 3.71 8.39 18.52
N VAL A 11 2.46 8.23 18.87
CA VAL A 11 1.94 7.09 19.64
C VAL A 11 1.35 6.08 18.66
N ASP A 12 2.03 4.95 18.53
CA ASP A 12 1.71 3.88 17.58
C ASP A 12 1.02 2.71 18.29
N LEU A 13 -0.29 2.60 18.17
CA LEU A 13 -1.10 1.48 18.65
C LEU A 13 -1.46 0.51 17.50
N THR A 14 -0.71 0.52 16.42
CA THR A 14 -0.93 -0.39 15.30
C THR A 14 -0.24 -1.73 15.49
N THR A 15 -0.71 -2.75 14.78
CA THR A 15 -0.14 -4.11 14.82
C THR A 15 0.03 -4.65 13.41
N VAL A 16 0.78 -5.74 13.29
CA VAL A 16 1.08 -6.51 12.09
C VAL A 16 2.04 -5.76 11.17
N ILE A 17 1.61 -5.16 10.06
CA ILE A 17 2.53 -4.58 9.06
C ILE A 17 2.13 -3.17 8.64
N LEU A 18 0.88 -2.95 8.21
CA LEU A 18 0.42 -1.71 7.63
C LEU A 18 0.84 -0.46 8.43
N GLY A 19 0.37 -0.37 9.66
CA GLY A 19 0.66 0.74 10.55
C GLY A 19 2.09 0.75 11.06
N PRO A 20 2.63 -0.41 11.54
CA PRO A 20 4.01 -0.49 12.02
C PRO A 20 5.04 -0.07 10.98
N TRP A 21 4.84 -0.34 9.69
CA TRP A 21 5.77 0.10 8.66
C TRP A 21 5.67 1.61 8.39
N ALA A 22 4.46 2.18 8.42
CA ALA A 22 4.30 3.64 8.30
C ALA A 22 4.99 4.37 9.47
N SER A 23 4.73 3.95 10.72
CA SER A 23 5.34 4.57 11.90
C SER A 23 6.85 4.36 11.98
N GLN A 24 7.37 3.19 11.49
CA GLN A 24 8.80 2.99 11.34
C GLN A 24 9.42 4.02 10.38
N THR A 25 8.80 4.24 9.21
CA THR A 25 9.29 5.21 8.24
C THR A 25 9.30 6.63 8.82
N LEU A 26 8.28 7.01 9.61
CA LEU A 26 8.29 8.28 10.34
C LEU A 26 9.43 8.34 11.38
N GLY A 27 9.70 7.23 12.07
CA GLY A 27 10.85 7.10 12.97
C GLY A 27 12.20 7.20 12.23
N ASP A 28 12.31 6.63 11.01
CA ASP A 28 13.49 6.78 10.16
C ASP A 28 13.70 8.24 9.72
N MET A 29 12.63 9.04 9.67
CA MET A 29 12.67 10.49 9.42
C MET A 29 12.98 11.33 10.68
N GLY A 30 13.15 10.69 11.84
CA GLY A 30 13.55 11.35 13.09
C GLY A 30 12.45 11.54 14.13
N ALA A 31 11.22 11.05 13.88
CA ALA A 31 10.15 11.12 14.87
C ALA A 31 10.41 10.24 16.10
N ASP A 32 10.01 10.69 17.30
CA ASP A 32 10.00 9.91 18.54
C ASP A 32 8.77 8.99 18.55
N VAL A 33 8.94 7.72 18.15
CA VAL A 33 7.85 6.75 18.05
C VAL A 33 7.74 5.90 19.30
N ILE A 34 6.58 5.94 19.96
CA ILE A 34 6.23 5.11 21.12
C ILE A 34 5.21 4.07 20.67
N LYS A 35 5.65 2.81 20.56
CA LYS A 35 4.76 1.69 20.24
C LYS A 35 4.07 1.19 21.49
N ILE A 36 2.74 1.19 21.47
CA ILE A 36 1.91 0.62 22.53
C ILE A 36 1.59 -0.83 22.15
N GLU A 37 1.90 -1.74 23.03
CA GLU A 37 1.63 -3.17 22.84
C GLU A 37 0.73 -3.72 23.94
N THR A 38 -0.07 -4.73 23.61
CA THR A 38 -0.81 -5.51 24.61
C THR A 38 0.13 -6.36 25.45
N PRO A 39 -0.30 -6.94 26.60
CA PRO A 39 0.52 -7.88 27.36
C PRO A 39 1.04 -9.08 26.57
N GLN A 40 0.36 -9.44 25.47
CA GLN A 40 0.78 -10.52 24.55
C GLN A 40 1.78 -10.05 23.49
N GLY A 41 2.00 -8.74 23.38
CA GLY A 41 2.82 -8.13 22.33
C GLY A 41 2.13 -8.09 20.96
N ASP A 42 2.85 -7.58 19.97
CA ASP A 42 2.47 -7.68 18.58
C ASP A 42 2.61 -9.12 18.09
N VAL A 43 1.64 -9.64 17.37
CA VAL A 43 1.64 -11.03 16.86
C VAL A 43 2.89 -11.34 16.01
N THR A 44 3.42 -10.35 15.30
CA THR A 44 4.61 -10.51 14.45
C THR A 44 5.89 -10.77 15.23
N ARG A 45 5.90 -10.50 16.55
CA ARG A 45 7.02 -10.89 17.43
C ARG A 45 7.25 -12.39 17.44
N ASN A 46 6.17 -13.17 17.27
CA ASN A 46 6.20 -14.62 17.33
C ASN A 46 6.14 -15.30 15.95
N MET A 47 6.01 -14.54 14.87
CA MET A 47 6.08 -15.06 13.51
C MET A 47 7.52 -15.42 13.14
N GLY A 48 7.72 -16.65 12.62
CA GLY A 48 9.04 -17.13 12.19
C GLY A 48 9.51 -16.52 10.86
N PRO A 49 10.82 -16.64 10.53
CA PRO A 49 11.89 -17.11 11.40
C PRO A 49 12.20 -16.10 12.52
N ARG A 50 12.75 -16.59 13.64
CA ARG A 50 13.13 -15.76 14.80
C ARG A 50 14.46 -16.25 15.40
N LYS A 51 15.32 -15.34 15.76
CA LYS A 51 16.59 -15.67 16.42
C LYS A 51 16.40 -15.92 17.93
N ASN A 52 15.58 -15.10 18.58
CA ASN A 52 15.23 -15.19 19.99
C ASN A 52 13.71 -15.07 20.18
N PRO A 53 13.13 -15.50 21.32
CA PRO A 53 11.72 -15.27 21.63
C PRO A 53 11.35 -13.78 21.50
N GLY A 54 10.24 -13.49 20.85
CA GLY A 54 9.75 -12.11 20.63
C GLY A 54 10.48 -11.30 19.55
N MET A 55 11.46 -11.90 18.85
CA MET A 55 12.26 -11.25 17.80
C MET A 55 11.96 -11.86 16.41
N GLY A 56 10.69 -11.91 16.03
CA GLY A 56 10.26 -12.33 14.69
C GLY A 56 10.82 -11.41 13.60
N ALA A 57 11.25 -12.01 12.47
CA ALA A 57 11.89 -11.25 11.39
C ALA A 57 11.00 -10.10 10.88
N VAL A 58 9.69 -10.33 10.70
CA VAL A 58 8.73 -9.30 10.27
C VAL A 58 8.64 -8.18 11.31
N PHE A 59 8.58 -8.52 12.62
CA PHE A 59 8.55 -7.51 13.67
C PHE A 59 9.78 -6.61 13.60
N LEU A 60 10.97 -7.18 13.50
CA LEU A 60 12.22 -6.42 13.42
C LEU A 60 12.31 -5.55 12.18
N SER A 61 11.74 -6.01 11.05
CA SER A 61 11.74 -5.26 9.78
C SER A 61 10.78 -4.07 9.76
N THR A 62 9.78 -4.04 10.65
CA THR A 62 8.73 -3.01 10.66
C THR A 62 8.69 -2.17 11.94
N ASN A 63 9.61 -2.37 12.89
CA ASN A 63 9.57 -1.69 14.19
C ASN A 63 10.92 -1.13 14.68
N ARG A 64 11.92 -0.97 13.79
CA ARG A 64 13.15 -0.23 14.18
C ARG A 64 12.81 1.23 14.50
N ASN A 65 13.68 1.90 15.24
CA ASN A 65 13.52 3.30 15.67
C ASN A 65 12.25 3.57 16.51
N LYS A 66 11.75 2.54 17.21
CA LYS A 66 10.63 2.68 18.14
C LYS A 66 11.04 2.31 19.56
N ARG A 67 10.49 3.03 20.51
CA ARG A 67 10.44 2.61 21.92
C ARG A 67 9.14 1.86 22.14
N SER A 68 9.12 0.79 22.90
CA SER A 68 7.91 0.00 23.17
C SER A 68 7.52 0.06 24.62
N ILE A 69 6.21 0.14 24.87
CA ILE A 69 5.61 0.02 26.21
C ILE A 69 4.41 -0.93 26.14
N VAL A 70 4.27 -1.78 27.17
CA VAL A 70 3.13 -2.69 27.30
C VAL A 70 2.05 -2.05 28.16
N LEU A 71 0.84 -1.93 27.61
CA LEU A 71 -0.35 -1.43 28.32
C LEU A 71 -1.54 -2.36 28.08
N ASP A 72 -2.20 -2.78 29.16
CA ASP A 72 -3.48 -3.48 29.06
C ASP A 72 -4.63 -2.49 28.98
N LEU A 73 -5.05 -2.14 27.77
CA LEU A 73 -6.14 -1.18 27.53
C LEU A 73 -7.54 -1.71 27.91
N ARG A 74 -7.63 -2.92 28.45
CA ARG A 74 -8.88 -3.42 29.04
C ARG A 74 -9.04 -2.93 30.49
N THR A 75 -7.95 -2.51 31.12
CA THR A 75 -7.93 -1.96 32.47
C THR A 75 -8.06 -0.43 32.43
N ARG A 76 -8.53 0.13 33.54
CA ARG A 76 -8.60 1.59 33.69
C ARG A 76 -7.19 2.21 33.72
N GLU A 77 -6.30 1.60 34.47
CA GLU A 77 -4.91 2.05 34.63
C GLU A 77 -4.18 2.09 33.28
N GLY A 78 -4.38 1.09 32.43
CA GLY A 78 -3.81 1.05 31.08
C GLY A 78 -4.35 2.16 30.18
N LYS A 79 -5.68 2.43 30.24
CA LYS A 79 -6.29 3.54 29.50
C LYS A 79 -5.81 4.91 30.01
N ASP A 80 -5.73 5.09 31.33
CA ASP A 80 -5.26 6.34 31.93
C ASP A 80 -3.78 6.62 31.60
N ALA A 81 -2.96 5.55 31.55
CA ALA A 81 -1.58 5.65 31.10
C ALA A 81 -1.47 6.03 29.61
N LEU A 82 -2.30 5.43 28.75
CA LEU A 82 -2.35 5.78 27.33
C LEU A 82 -2.72 7.26 27.14
N LEU A 83 -3.75 7.76 27.84
CA LEU A 83 -4.16 9.16 27.74
C LEU A 83 -3.02 10.12 28.06
N LYS A 84 -2.29 9.87 29.17
CA LYS A 84 -1.14 10.69 29.57
C LYS A 84 -0.02 10.72 28.51
N ILE A 85 0.17 9.62 27.78
CA ILE A 85 1.16 9.56 26.69
C ILE A 85 0.63 10.33 25.47
N VAL A 86 -0.65 10.17 25.13
CA VAL A 86 -1.29 10.86 24.00
C VAL A 86 -1.37 12.37 24.22
N ASP A 87 -1.56 12.84 25.47
CA ASP A 87 -1.57 14.27 25.80
C ASP A 87 -0.24 14.98 25.43
N THR A 88 0.85 14.21 25.25
CA THR A 88 2.16 14.74 24.85
C THR A 88 2.53 14.43 23.39
N ALA A 89 1.61 13.83 22.63
CA ALA A 89 1.88 13.36 21.28
C ALA A 89 1.40 14.35 20.21
N ASP A 90 2.07 14.34 19.07
CA ASP A 90 1.66 15.02 17.86
C ASP A 90 0.71 14.17 17.01
N VAL A 91 0.95 12.87 17.01
CA VAL A 91 0.17 11.89 16.23
C VAL A 91 -0.17 10.70 17.13
N PHE A 92 -1.43 10.30 17.10
CA PHE A 92 -1.88 8.99 17.59
C PHE A 92 -2.38 8.17 16.41
N MET A 93 -1.96 6.92 16.30
CA MET A 93 -2.38 6.05 15.22
C MET A 93 -2.72 4.63 15.68
N HIS A 94 -3.77 4.06 15.07
CA HIS A 94 -4.20 2.67 15.32
C HIS A 94 -4.76 2.01 14.05
N ASN A 95 -4.82 0.67 14.03
CA ASN A 95 -5.47 -0.10 12.96
C ASN A 95 -6.54 -1.07 13.49
N MET A 96 -7.18 -0.71 14.59
CA MET A 96 -8.26 -1.48 15.19
C MET A 96 -9.59 -1.19 14.48
N ARG A 97 -10.41 -2.23 14.24
CA ARG A 97 -11.75 -2.06 13.68
C ARG A 97 -12.59 -1.09 14.51
N PRO A 98 -13.51 -0.31 13.90
CA PRO A 98 -14.29 0.72 14.59
C PRO A 98 -14.96 0.25 15.88
N LYS A 99 -15.57 -0.94 15.86
CA LYS A 99 -16.21 -1.56 17.04
C LYS A 99 -15.21 -1.82 18.18
N VAL A 100 -13.98 -2.18 17.87
CA VAL A 100 -12.93 -2.44 18.88
C VAL A 100 -12.40 -1.12 19.43
N ALA A 101 -12.11 -0.15 18.56
CA ALA A 101 -11.67 1.18 18.96
C ALA A 101 -12.70 1.84 19.90
N LYS A 102 -13.99 1.78 19.56
CA LYS A 102 -15.09 2.27 20.41
C LYS A 102 -15.13 1.58 21.78
N LYS A 103 -14.96 0.25 21.83
CA LYS A 103 -14.94 -0.50 23.10
C LYS A 103 -13.76 -0.11 23.99
N LEU A 104 -12.63 0.23 23.39
CA LEU A 104 -11.44 0.68 24.10
C LEU A 104 -11.44 2.19 24.38
N GLU A 105 -12.50 2.89 23.96
CA GLU A 105 -12.66 4.35 24.12
C GLU A 105 -11.57 5.15 23.41
N LEU A 106 -11.09 4.64 22.27
CA LEU A 106 -10.13 5.32 21.41
C LEU A 106 -10.90 6.20 20.43
N SER A 107 -11.16 7.44 20.78
CA SER A 107 -11.84 8.38 19.89
C SER A 107 -11.08 9.71 19.79
N PHE A 108 -11.25 10.37 18.65
CA PHE A 108 -10.66 11.67 18.40
C PHE A 108 -11.11 12.69 19.45
N GLU A 109 -12.41 12.75 19.73
CA GLU A 109 -13.00 13.70 20.68
C GLU A 109 -12.38 13.56 22.06
N ARG A 110 -12.26 12.33 22.57
CA ARG A 110 -11.68 12.07 23.88
C ARG A 110 -10.21 12.48 23.97
N PHE A 111 -9.44 12.22 22.93
CA PHE A 111 -8.01 12.51 22.93
C PHE A 111 -7.71 14.00 22.71
N THR A 112 -8.62 14.71 22.05
CA THR A 112 -8.46 16.16 21.80
C THR A 112 -8.98 17.05 22.93
N GLU A 113 -9.65 16.49 23.94
CA GLU A 113 -10.04 17.25 25.14
C GLU A 113 -8.84 17.96 25.80
N ASN A 114 -7.70 17.27 25.91
CA ASN A 114 -6.47 17.83 26.49
C ASN A 114 -5.41 18.20 25.43
N ASN A 115 -5.52 17.65 24.22
CA ASN A 115 -4.55 17.87 23.15
C ASN A 115 -5.25 18.25 21.83
N PRO A 116 -5.74 19.49 21.69
CA PRO A 116 -6.49 19.93 20.50
C PRO A 116 -5.67 19.96 19.22
N LYS A 117 -4.34 19.83 19.31
CA LYS A 117 -3.44 19.78 18.17
C LYS A 117 -3.12 18.35 17.69
N LEU A 118 -3.69 17.34 18.34
CA LEU A 118 -3.46 15.95 18.02
C LEU A 118 -3.95 15.60 16.60
N ILE A 119 -3.11 14.95 15.84
CA ILE A 119 -3.50 14.25 14.62
C ILE A 119 -3.89 12.82 15.02
N TYR A 120 -5.17 12.50 14.91
CA TYR A 120 -5.70 11.17 15.17
C TYR A 120 -5.80 10.40 13.86
N CYS A 121 -5.17 9.23 13.76
CA CYS A 121 -5.09 8.48 12.53
C CYS A 121 -5.60 7.06 12.72
N ALA A 122 -6.66 6.70 12.00
CA ALA A 122 -7.26 5.38 12.00
C ALA A 122 -7.04 4.69 10.64
N ALA A 123 -6.30 3.57 10.64
CA ALA A 123 -6.12 2.74 9.46
C ALA A 123 -7.04 1.52 9.54
N TYR A 124 -8.11 1.53 8.77
CA TYR A 124 -9.12 0.48 8.77
C TYR A 124 -8.97 -0.48 7.60
N GLY A 125 -9.56 -1.66 7.69
CA GLY A 125 -9.69 -2.58 6.57
C GLY A 125 -10.62 -2.03 5.48
N PHE A 126 -11.77 -1.51 5.92
CA PHE A 126 -12.81 -0.86 5.09
C PHE A 126 -13.21 0.45 5.77
N ARG A 127 -13.74 1.42 5.00
CA ARG A 127 -14.20 2.70 5.53
C ARG A 127 -15.17 2.53 6.71
N ALA A 128 -15.04 3.38 7.72
CA ALA A 128 -15.72 3.22 9.01
C ALA A 128 -17.25 3.40 8.93
N ASP A 129 -17.75 4.17 7.97
CA ASP A 129 -19.18 4.42 7.72
C ASP A 129 -19.79 3.48 6.67
N GLY A 130 -18.99 2.53 6.13
CA GLY A 130 -19.43 1.57 5.14
C GLY A 130 -20.05 0.29 5.73
N PRO A 131 -20.75 -0.50 4.90
CA PRO A 131 -21.42 -1.73 5.34
C PRO A 131 -20.45 -2.80 5.83
N ARG A 132 -19.17 -2.72 5.44
CA ARG A 132 -18.09 -3.67 5.79
C ARG A 132 -17.15 -3.18 6.88
N ALA A 133 -17.47 -2.10 7.59
CA ALA A 133 -16.62 -1.42 8.57
C ALA A 133 -16.01 -2.35 9.63
N ASN A 134 -16.69 -3.42 10.00
CA ASN A 134 -16.25 -4.37 11.03
C ASN A 134 -15.88 -5.75 10.48
N ASP A 135 -15.80 -5.91 9.16
CA ASP A 135 -15.36 -7.15 8.55
C ASP A 135 -13.87 -7.40 8.82
N PRO A 136 -13.45 -8.66 8.88
CA PRO A 136 -12.03 -8.99 8.87
C PRO A 136 -11.36 -8.44 7.62
N ALA A 137 -10.18 -7.84 7.77
CA ALA A 137 -9.38 -7.34 6.67
C ALA A 137 -7.92 -7.69 6.92
N TYR A 138 -7.42 -8.54 6.05
CA TYR A 138 -6.02 -8.91 5.91
C TYR A 138 -5.63 -8.71 4.45
N ASP A 139 -4.36 -8.65 4.14
CA ASP A 139 -3.84 -8.38 2.81
C ASP A 139 -4.54 -9.20 1.71
N ASP A 140 -4.61 -10.52 1.85
CA ASP A 140 -5.23 -11.41 0.85
C ASP A 140 -6.73 -11.13 0.66
N ILE A 141 -7.45 -10.80 1.74
CA ILE A 141 -8.88 -10.45 1.66
C ILE A 141 -9.06 -9.16 0.86
N ILE A 142 -8.19 -8.19 1.08
CA ILE A 142 -8.22 -6.91 0.36
C ILE A 142 -7.76 -7.09 -1.08
N GLN A 143 -6.76 -7.91 -1.36
CA GLN A 143 -6.37 -8.27 -2.73
C GLN A 143 -7.54 -8.89 -3.51
N ALA A 144 -8.28 -9.82 -2.88
CA ALA A 144 -9.46 -10.40 -3.50
C ALA A 144 -10.57 -9.36 -3.75
N ALA A 145 -10.85 -8.54 -2.73
CA ALA A 145 -11.94 -7.56 -2.79
C ALA A 145 -11.69 -6.41 -3.79
N SER A 146 -10.44 -5.97 -3.94
CA SER A 146 -10.04 -4.89 -4.86
C SER A 146 -9.99 -5.32 -6.33
N GLY A 147 -10.04 -6.63 -6.61
CA GLY A 147 -9.95 -7.17 -7.97
C GLY A 147 -8.53 -7.45 -8.45
N ILE A 148 -7.47 -7.09 -7.73
CA ILE A 148 -6.08 -7.34 -8.16
C ILE A 148 -5.80 -8.84 -8.35
N ALA A 149 -6.42 -9.71 -7.52
CA ALA A 149 -6.30 -11.14 -7.68
C ALA A 149 -6.91 -11.64 -9.01
N SER A 150 -7.99 -11.01 -9.47
CA SER A 150 -8.62 -11.32 -10.76
C SER A 150 -7.78 -10.85 -11.94
N LEU A 151 -7.02 -9.76 -11.80
CA LEU A 151 -6.09 -9.32 -12.84
C LEU A 151 -4.98 -10.35 -13.09
N GLN A 152 -4.57 -11.10 -12.07
CA GLN A 152 -3.61 -12.20 -12.22
C GLN A 152 -4.15 -13.35 -13.08
N GLN A 153 -5.47 -13.51 -13.17
CA GLN A 153 -6.08 -14.56 -14.01
C GLN A 153 -5.73 -14.41 -15.48
N VAL A 154 -5.48 -13.19 -15.95
CA VAL A 154 -5.08 -12.94 -17.36
C VAL A 154 -3.78 -13.66 -17.71
N VAL A 155 -2.88 -13.84 -16.75
CA VAL A 155 -1.54 -14.42 -16.96
C VAL A 155 -1.35 -15.79 -16.30
N SER A 156 -2.34 -16.31 -15.57
CA SER A 156 -2.20 -17.51 -14.73
C SER A 156 -3.39 -18.48 -14.76
N ASP A 157 -4.32 -18.35 -15.71
CA ASP A 157 -5.52 -19.18 -15.93
C ASP A 157 -6.55 -19.15 -14.77
N GLN A 158 -6.18 -18.67 -13.58
CA GLN A 158 -7.06 -18.56 -12.44
C GLN A 158 -6.64 -17.36 -11.55
N PRO A 159 -7.55 -16.81 -10.73
CA PRO A 159 -7.21 -15.74 -9.81
C PRO A 159 -6.07 -16.15 -8.87
N ARG A 160 -5.10 -15.27 -8.66
CA ARG A 160 -3.98 -15.48 -7.74
C ARG A 160 -3.65 -14.20 -6.98
N PHE A 161 -3.20 -14.35 -5.77
CA PHE A 161 -2.63 -13.23 -5.02
C PHE A 161 -1.26 -12.85 -5.57
N VAL A 162 -0.96 -11.56 -5.54
CA VAL A 162 0.41 -11.08 -5.76
C VAL A 162 1.28 -11.64 -4.64
N PRO A 163 2.45 -12.24 -4.91
CA PRO A 163 3.29 -12.87 -3.87
C PRO A 163 4.04 -11.84 -3.02
N THR A 164 3.35 -10.80 -2.60
CA THR A 164 3.77 -9.78 -1.63
C THR A 164 2.54 -9.15 -1.00
N ILE A 165 2.66 -8.66 0.21
CA ILE A 165 1.60 -7.97 0.96
C ILE A 165 1.33 -6.57 0.37
N VAL A 166 0.77 -6.52 -0.84
CA VAL A 166 0.63 -5.29 -1.62
C VAL A 166 -0.41 -4.35 -1.01
N ALA A 167 -1.47 -4.87 -0.40
CA ALA A 167 -2.50 -4.07 0.24
C ALA A 167 -1.96 -3.35 1.49
N ASP A 168 -1.27 -4.08 2.37
CA ASP A 168 -0.59 -3.51 3.54
C ASP A 168 0.40 -2.40 3.13
N LYS A 169 1.23 -2.65 2.12
CA LYS A 169 2.26 -1.71 1.67
C LYS A 169 1.67 -0.46 1.05
N THR A 170 0.69 -0.60 0.15
CA THR A 170 0.01 0.54 -0.47
C THR A 170 -0.65 1.42 0.59
N THR A 171 -1.38 0.80 1.51
CA THR A 171 -2.05 1.53 2.59
C THR A 171 -1.06 2.18 3.54
N SER A 172 0.07 1.53 3.83
CA SER A 172 1.13 2.11 4.65
C SER A 172 1.69 3.41 4.05
N TYR A 173 1.90 3.47 2.73
CA TYR A 173 2.33 4.70 2.05
C TYR A 173 1.25 5.78 2.06
N ASN A 174 -0.03 5.41 1.87
CA ASN A 174 -1.13 6.36 1.95
C ASN A 174 -1.27 6.92 3.37
N LEU A 175 -1.10 6.07 4.40
CA LEU A 175 -1.10 6.46 5.80
C LEU A 175 0.04 7.43 6.12
N LEU A 176 1.26 7.13 5.65
CA LEU A 176 2.42 8.01 5.78
C LEU A 176 2.15 9.38 5.13
N ALA A 177 1.66 9.39 3.88
CA ALA A 177 1.36 10.63 3.17
C ALA A 177 0.28 11.45 3.87
N ALA A 178 -0.78 10.81 4.37
CA ALA A 178 -1.87 11.46 5.10
C ALA A 178 -1.39 12.09 6.42
N ILE A 179 -0.54 11.38 7.17
CA ILE A 179 0.05 11.92 8.40
C ILE A 179 0.94 13.14 8.10
N LEU A 180 1.82 13.04 7.09
CA LEU A 180 2.68 14.17 6.71
C LEU A 180 1.88 15.38 6.22
N ALA A 181 0.82 15.17 5.43
CA ALA A 181 -0.08 16.23 4.99
C ALA A 181 -0.80 16.88 6.17
N ALA A 182 -1.26 16.10 7.15
CA ALA A 182 -1.91 16.62 8.35
C ALA A 182 -0.96 17.41 9.23
N LEU A 183 0.31 16.98 9.37
CA LEU A 183 1.33 17.76 10.08
C LEU A 183 1.55 19.11 9.39
N VAL A 184 1.67 19.16 8.07
CA VAL A 184 1.78 20.41 7.31
C VAL A 184 0.53 21.29 7.46
N CYS A 185 -0.67 20.69 7.48
CA CYS A 185 -1.92 21.42 7.69
C CYS A 185 -1.95 22.05 9.09
N ARG A 186 -1.59 21.27 10.11
CA ARG A 186 -1.51 21.74 11.51
C ARG A 186 -0.53 22.89 11.69
N GLU A 187 0.63 22.86 11.02
CA GLU A 187 1.60 23.99 11.07
C GLU A 187 1.02 25.30 10.49
N ARG A 188 0.03 25.22 9.61
CA ARG A 188 -0.61 26.39 8.98
C ARG A 188 -1.78 26.93 9.79
N ASN A 189 -2.63 26.06 10.35
CA ASN A 189 -3.87 26.44 11.01
C ASN A 189 -3.85 26.29 12.53
N GLY A 190 -2.85 25.60 13.10
CA GLY A 190 -2.69 25.37 14.53
C GLY A 190 -3.61 24.29 15.12
N GLU A 191 -4.39 23.58 14.31
CA GLU A 191 -5.40 22.61 14.76
C GLU A 191 -5.04 21.18 14.38
N GLY A 192 -5.36 20.23 15.28
CA GLY A 192 -5.32 18.80 14.98
C GLY A 192 -6.49 18.37 14.09
N GLN A 193 -6.45 17.12 13.64
CA GLN A 193 -7.53 16.56 12.81
C GLN A 193 -7.61 15.04 12.92
N SER A 194 -8.79 14.49 12.59
CA SER A 194 -8.98 13.06 12.42
C SER A 194 -8.75 12.66 10.96
N ILE A 195 -8.00 11.57 10.77
CA ILE A 195 -7.69 10.99 9.44
C ILE A 195 -8.14 9.54 9.44
N GLU A 196 -8.78 9.12 8.37
CA GLU A 196 -9.10 7.73 8.10
C GLU A 196 -8.41 7.27 6.82
N VAL A 197 -7.72 6.11 6.88
CA VAL A 197 -7.04 5.51 5.73
C VAL A 197 -7.46 4.03 5.63
N PRO A 198 -8.49 3.71 4.84
CA PRO A 198 -8.96 2.35 4.70
C PRO A 198 -8.18 1.57 3.63
N MET A 199 -7.88 0.28 3.91
CA MET A 199 -7.06 -0.57 3.02
C MET A 199 -7.74 -0.84 1.69
N PHE A 200 -9.04 -1.17 1.72
CA PHE A 200 -9.79 -1.54 0.52
C PHE A 200 -9.80 -0.39 -0.48
N GLU A 201 -10.20 0.79 -0.03
CA GLU A 201 -10.27 1.99 -0.87
C GLU A 201 -8.89 2.39 -1.36
N SER A 202 -7.85 2.27 -0.52
CA SER A 202 -6.45 2.53 -0.91
C SER A 202 -5.98 1.61 -2.04
N LEU A 203 -6.30 0.31 -1.96
CA LEU A 203 -5.88 -0.63 -3.00
C LEU A 203 -6.75 -0.52 -4.25
N VAL A 204 -8.06 -0.23 -4.11
CA VAL A 204 -8.95 0.05 -5.25
C VAL A 204 -8.46 1.26 -6.04
N ASP A 205 -8.13 2.36 -5.36
CA ASP A 205 -7.55 3.55 -6.00
C ASP A 205 -6.28 3.19 -6.77
N ASN A 206 -5.35 2.46 -6.15
CA ASN A 206 -4.11 2.03 -6.79
C ASN A 206 -4.34 1.17 -8.04
N VAL A 207 -5.31 0.24 -8.00
CA VAL A 207 -5.63 -0.66 -9.12
C VAL A 207 -6.40 0.08 -10.23
N MET A 208 -7.25 1.03 -9.88
CA MET A 208 -8.13 1.71 -10.85
C MET A 208 -7.46 2.88 -11.59
N ILE A 209 -6.27 3.32 -11.20
CA ILE A 209 -5.55 4.40 -11.90
C ILE A 209 -5.48 4.12 -13.40
N GLU A 210 -5.07 2.93 -13.81
CA GLU A 210 -4.98 2.54 -15.21
C GLU A 210 -6.13 1.62 -15.65
N HIS A 211 -6.69 0.81 -14.74
CA HIS A 211 -7.69 -0.19 -15.11
C HIS A 211 -9.12 0.34 -15.21
N LEU A 212 -9.40 1.56 -14.76
CA LEU A 212 -10.68 2.23 -15.08
C LEU A 212 -10.83 2.44 -16.60
N TYR A 213 -9.73 2.77 -17.29
CA TYR A 213 -9.53 2.80 -18.72
C TYR A 213 -10.72 3.41 -19.49
N GLY A 214 -11.35 2.67 -20.44
CA GLY A 214 -12.49 3.16 -21.20
C GLY A 214 -13.76 3.45 -20.38
N ALA A 215 -13.85 2.92 -19.16
CA ALA A 215 -14.94 3.24 -18.24
C ALA A 215 -14.75 4.57 -17.48
N ALA A 216 -13.61 5.28 -17.68
CA ALA A 216 -13.39 6.61 -17.11
C ALA A 216 -14.21 7.71 -17.80
N PHE A 217 -14.79 7.43 -18.97
CA PHE A 217 -15.55 8.40 -19.77
C PHE A 217 -17.06 8.26 -19.55
N GLU A 218 -17.79 9.37 -19.76
CA GLU A 218 -19.25 9.40 -19.77
C GLU A 218 -19.74 10.06 -21.09
N PRO A 219 -20.37 9.33 -22.02
CA PRO A 219 -20.60 7.87 -21.98
C PRO A 219 -19.29 7.08 -22.07
N ARG A 220 -19.33 5.83 -21.62
CA ARG A 220 -18.15 4.93 -21.67
C ARG A 220 -17.62 4.74 -23.07
N GLU A 221 -16.32 4.89 -23.27
CA GLU A 221 -15.63 4.69 -24.56
C GLU A 221 -14.88 3.35 -24.64
N GLY A 222 -15.17 2.40 -23.73
CA GLY A 222 -14.59 1.07 -23.74
C GLY A 222 -14.81 0.31 -22.43
N GLN A 223 -14.21 -0.86 -22.36
CA GLN A 223 -14.24 -1.72 -21.18
C GLN A 223 -13.20 -1.24 -20.14
N MET A 224 -13.38 -1.68 -18.89
CA MET A 224 -12.34 -1.61 -17.87
C MET A 224 -11.19 -2.55 -18.25
N GLY A 225 -9.99 -2.19 -17.82
CA GLY A 225 -8.79 -3.00 -18.03
C GLY A 225 -7.86 -2.42 -19.09
N TYR A 226 -6.63 -2.09 -18.67
CA TYR A 226 -5.61 -1.56 -19.58
C TYR A 226 -5.01 -2.70 -20.42
N ALA A 227 -5.40 -2.79 -21.69
CA ALA A 227 -5.09 -3.88 -22.60
C ALA A 227 -3.58 -4.23 -22.66
N ARG A 228 -2.71 -3.22 -22.62
CA ARG A 228 -1.26 -3.43 -22.60
C ARG A 228 -0.79 -4.24 -21.40
N LEU A 229 -1.37 -4.04 -20.21
CA LEU A 229 -0.99 -4.74 -18.99
C LEU A 229 -1.65 -6.12 -18.91
N LEU A 230 -2.86 -6.22 -19.42
CA LEU A 230 -3.66 -7.44 -19.46
C LEU A 230 -3.29 -8.28 -20.71
N ASN A 231 -2.00 -8.54 -20.90
CA ASN A 231 -1.48 -9.25 -22.07
C ASN A 231 -0.49 -10.33 -21.63
N THR A 232 -0.69 -11.57 -22.10
CA THR A 232 0.15 -12.72 -21.74
C THR A 232 1.58 -12.61 -22.29
N GLY A 233 1.78 -11.85 -23.37
CA GLY A 233 3.09 -11.57 -23.96
C GLY A 233 3.94 -10.58 -23.14
N ARG A 234 3.33 -9.82 -22.23
CA ARG A 234 4.03 -8.89 -21.35
C ARG A 234 4.71 -9.64 -20.20
N ARG A 235 5.88 -10.17 -20.46
CA ARG A 235 6.66 -10.98 -19.51
C ARG A 235 8.16 -10.86 -19.79
N PRO A 236 9.05 -11.23 -18.85
CA PRO A 236 10.44 -11.48 -19.19
C PRO A 236 10.56 -12.61 -20.22
N TYR A 237 11.43 -12.43 -21.22
CA TYR A 237 11.65 -13.40 -22.29
C TYR A 237 12.82 -14.32 -21.93
N ALA A 238 12.68 -15.62 -22.18
CA ALA A 238 13.72 -16.58 -21.93
C ALA A 238 14.90 -16.36 -22.89
N THR A 239 16.12 -16.52 -22.37
CA THR A 239 17.38 -16.56 -23.10
C THR A 239 18.06 -17.90 -22.86
N LYS A 240 19.23 -18.12 -23.47
CA LYS A 240 20.01 -19.38 -23.29
C LYS A 240 20.42 -19.63 -21.84
N ASP A 241 20.58 -18.57 -21.05
CA ASP A 241 21.16 -18.61 -19.71
C ASP A 241 20.29 -17.89 -18.64
N GLY A 242 19.09 -17.46 -19.00
CA GLY A 242 18.21 -16.77 -18.04
C GLY A 242 17.01 -16.09 -18.68
N PHE A 243 16.73 -14.86 -18.27
CA PHE A 243 15.60 -14.07 -18.75
C PHE A 243 16.04 -12.62 -19.03
N LEU A 244 15.46 -12.02 -20.07
CA LEU A 244 15.65 -10.62 -20.42
C LEU A 244 14.32 -9.86 -20.34
N ALA A 245 14.33 -8.68 -19.69
CA ALA A 245 13.22 -7.75 -19.78
C ALA A 245 13.37 -6.89 -21.04
N VAL A 246 12.44 -7.03 -21.98
CA VAL A 246 12.43 -6.25 -23.23
C VAL A 246 11.26 -5.29 -23.20
N LEU A 247 11.53 -4.00 -23.30
CA LEU A 247 10.52 -2.95 -23.26
C LEU A 247 10.85 -1.85 -24.30
N PRO A 248 10.50 -2.05 -25.58
CA PRO A 248 10.49 -0.95 -26.55
C PRO A 248 9.37 0.02 -26.16
N TYR A 249 9.71 1.29 -25.92
CA TYR A 249 8.73 2.28 -25.43
C TYR A 249 8.34 3.28 -26.52
N SER A 250 9.33 3.94 -27.13
CA SER A 250 9.10 4.90 -28.20
C SER A 250 8.92 4.24 -29.57
N ASP A 251 8.37 4.97 -30.54
CA ASP A 251 8.26 4.50 -31.92
C ASP A 251 9.64 4.14 -32.50
N GLU A 252 10.67 4.88 -32.13
CA GLU A 252 12.06 4.59 -32.52
C GLU A 252 12.58 3.28 -31.92
N ASN A 253 12.26 3.01 -30.64
CA ASN A 253 12.63 1.75 -30.00
C ASN A 253 11.97 0.55 -30.72
N TRP A 254 10.69 0.70 -31.13
CA TRP A 254 9.98 -0.34 -31.85
C TRP A 254 10.54 -0.54 -33.24
N ARG A 255 10.85 0.52 -34.00
CA ARG A 255 11.50 0.40 -35.31
C ARG A 255 12.80 -0.38 -35.21
N ARG A 256 13.67 -0.01 -34.25
CA ARG A 256 14.92 -0.71 -34.00
C ARG A 256 14.71 -2.17 -33.56
N MET A 257 13.68 -2.42 -32.76
CA MET A 257 13.33 -3.78 -32.34
C MET A 257 12.94 -4.64 -33.53
N PHE A 258 12.12 -4.15 -34.46
CA PHE A 258 11.75 -4.86 -35.68
C PHE A 258 12.95 -5.14 -36.59
N GLU A 259 13.91 -4.23 -36.67
CA GLU A 259 15.17 -4.44 -37.38
C GLU A 259 16.01 -5.58 -36.74
N ILE A 260 16.19 -5.55 -35.41
CA ILE A 260 16.89 -6.59 -34.66
C ILE A 260 16.20 -7.94 -34.84
N ALA A 261 14.88 -7.94 -34.85
CA ALA A 261 14.03 -9.10 -35.05
C ALA A 261 14.05 -9.66 -36.51
N GLY A 262 14.75 -8.99 -37.42
CA GLY A 262 14.79 -9.36 -38.84
C GLY A 262 13.49 -9.11 -39.61
N GLN A 263 12.60 -8.25 -39.06
CA GLN A 263 11.31 -7.92 -39.65
C GLN A 263 11.12 -6.40 -39.84
N PRO A 264 12.03 -5.71 -40.54
CA PRO A 264 12.00 -4.25 -40.63
C PRO A 264 10.73 -3.69 -41.28
N GLY A 265 9.98 -4.46 -42.06
CA GLY A 265 8.71 -4.07 -42.68
C GLY A 265 7.57 -3.82 -41.67
N LEU A 266 7.67 -4.38 -40.46
CA LEU A 266 6.64 -4.18 -39.43
C LEU A 266 6.55 -2.71 -38.94
N LYS A 267 7.59 -1.90 -39.17
CA LYS A 267 7.55 -0.47 -38.84
C LYS A 267 6.48 0.31 -39.62
N ASP A 268 6.11 -0.16 -40.79
CA ASP A 268 5.14 0.45 -41.69
C ASP A 268 3.76 -0.23 -41.63
N ASP A 269 3.62 -1.28 -40.79
CA ASP A 269 2.36 -1.98 -40.60
C ASP A 269 1.36 -1.08 -39.84
N PRO A 270 0.12 -0.89 -40.35
CA PRO A 270 -0.89 -0.08 -39.69
C PRO A 270 -1.19 -0.47 -38.23
N ARG A 271 -0.92 -1.71 -37.85
CA ARG A 271 -1.12 -2.20 -36.48
C ARG A 271 -0.02 -1.75 -35.51
N PHE A 272 1.19 -1.38 -36.02
CA PHE A 272 2.37 -1.21 -35.18
C PHE A 272 3.12 0.11 -35.36
N TYR A 273 2.75 0.93 -36.36
CA TYR A 273 3.52 2.10 -36.80
C TYR A 273 3.59 3.24 -35.76
N ASN A 274 2.66 3.30 -34.81
CA ASN A 274 2.67 4.28 -33.74
C ASN A 274 2.17 3.70 -32.40
N GLN A 275 2.27 4.47 -31.32
CA GLN A 275 1.92 4.01 -29.98
C GLN A 275 0.44 3.62 -29.83
N SER A 276 -0.50 4.40 -30.39
CA SER A 276 -1.93 4.09 -30.30
C SER A 276 -2.25 2.77 -31.00
N ALA A 277 -1.79 2.59 -32.24
CA ALA A 277 -1.98 1.37 -33.01
C ALA A 277 -1.42 0.13 -32.26
N ARG A 278 -0.26 0.25 -31.60
CA ARG A 278 0.31 -0.83 -30.82
C ARG A 278 -0.46 -1.15 -29.53
N VAL A 279 -1.08 -0.16 -28.92
CA VAL A 279 -1.96 -0.40 -27.76
C VAL A 279 -3.21 -1.14 -28.17
N ASP A 280 -3.83 -0.75 -29.30
CA ASP A 280 -5.03 -1.39 -29.84
C ASP A 280 -4.76 -2.83 -30.31
N ASN A 281 -3.52 -3.12 -30.73
CA ASN A 281 -3.09 -4.43 -31.21
C ASN A 281 -2.02 -5.07 -30.28
N ALA A 282 -2.15 -4.87 -28.96
CA ALA A 282 -1.12 -5.22 -28.00
C ALA A 282 -0.75 -6.72 -28.02
N GLN A 283 -1.72 -7.62 -28.19
CA GLN A 283 -1.45 -9.05 -28.27
C GLN A 283 -0.54 -9.38 -29.46
N GLU A 284 -0.87 -8.89 -30.66
CA GLU A 284 -0.12 -9.16 -31.88
C GLU A 284 1.31 -8.60 -31.82
N VAL A 285 1.47 -7.42 -31.22
CA VAL A 285 2.78 -6.80 -31.01
C VAL A 285 3.66 -7.65 -30.09
N TYR A 286 3.12 -8.16 -28.98
CA TYR A 286 3.90 -9.01 -28.08
C TYR A 286 4.15 -10.41 -28.65
N ASP A 287 3.23 -10.95 -29.45
CA ASP A 287 3.43 -12.21 -30.14
C ASP A 287 4.59 -12.12 -31.15
N CYS A 288 4.76 -10.99 -31.85
CA CYS A 288 5.93 -10.75 -32.70
C CYS A 288 7.24 -10.82 -31.92
N LEU A 289 7.29 -10.31 -30.69
CA LEU A 289 8.51 -10.38 -29.85
C LEU A 289 8.85 -11.82 -29.43
N LEU A 290 7.85 -12.69 -29.27
CA LEU A 290 8.05 -14.10 -28.92
C LEU A 290 8.64 -14.90 -30.08
N TYR A 291 8.20 -14.63 -31.33
CA TYR A 291 8.67 -15.32 -32.52
C TYR A 291 10.11 -14.94 -32.94
N THR A 292 10.57 -13.79 -32.49
CA THR A 292 11.85 -13.19 -32.90
C THR A 292 12.95 -13.31 -31.88
N SER A 293 12.68 -13.92 -30.71
CA SER A 293 13.74 -14.25 -29.75
C SER A 293 14.68 -15.27 -30.40
N PRO A 294 15.97 -14.98 -30.64
CA PRO A 294 16.89 -15.97 -31.09
C PRO A 294 16.99 -17.07 -30.04
N SER A 295 16.60 -18.27 -30.42
CA SER A 295 16.72 -19.51 -29.65
C SER A 295 18.17 -19.81 -29.27
#